data_9f6bf67df49488e700981337d5d4dd49
#
_entry.id   9f6bf67df49488e700981337d5d4dd49
#
_cell.length_a   1.000
_cell.length_b   1.000
_cell.length_c   1.000
_cell.angle_alpha   90.00
_cell.angle_beta   90.00
_cell.angle_gamma   90.00
#
_symmetry.space_group_name_H-M   'P 1'
#
loop_
_entity.id
_entity.type
_entity.pdbx_description
1 polymer ?
#
loop_
_entity_poly.entity_id
_entity_poly.type
_entity_poly.pdbx_seq_one_letter_code
_entity_poly.pdbx_strand_id
1 'polypeptide(L)'
;MNKKMALILTTAAVMGLAGCSGQTDKTETTAAPAKTTAELATQAKAETTEASTEAEKKDVSGKITLYTSQPEEDAQKLIDGFNKECPDVTVDVFRSGTEEVVSKVLAEQTAGAVQADVLLVADSVTFETLKEQDMLLPYESPELKGIPEEYIDKDHMYTGTKVITTGIAYNTDLVKDAPKGFADLTGEAFKDAVIMPSPLYSGAAAYNLGVLSRNETLGWDFFQGLKDNGITVDKGNGAIQKAVVAGEKSCGILVDYMANRSKNDGAPVEFVYPEEGSPAITEPIGVLKDSRNQEAAEAFVDFVLSDEGQELAASIGYTPVKEGVAAPEGLKSIDQIKTISADTKELYSSRDADKEKFSEIFQ
;
A
#
# COMPACT_ATOMS: atom_id res chain seq x y z
N MET A 1 25.65 -3.51 -48.64
CA MET A 1 27.12 -3.33 -48.54
C MET A 1 27.45 -3.38 -47.06
N ASN A 2 27.73 -4.52 -46.50
CA ASN A 2 29.02 -5.15 -46.14
C ASN A 2 29.99 -4.20 -45.38
N LYS A 3 30.28 -4.45 -44.11
CA LYS A 3 31.34 -5.28 -43.48
C LYS A 3 31.36 -5.09 -41.98
N LYS A 4 31.21 -6.15 -41.19
CA LYS A 4 32.24 -6.99 -40.50
C LYS A 4 32.87 -6.27 -39.28
N MET A 5 32.60 -6.68 -38.05
CA MET A 5 33.17 -7.78 -37.25
C MET A 5 34.62 -7.53 -36.81
N ALA A 6 34.84 -7.38 -35.51
CA ALA A 6 36.06 -7.88 -34.86
C ALA A 6 35.77 -8.18 -33.35
N LEU A 7 35.90 -9.43 -33.06
CA LEU A 7 35.97 -10.12 -31.77
C LEU A 7 37.43 -10.10 -31.32
N ILE A 8 37.69 -9.71 -30.06
CA ILE A 8 38.99 -10.07 -29.43
C ILE A 8 38.69 -10.67 -28.06
N LEU A 9 38.87 -11.96 -27.97
CA LEU A 9 39.10 -12.76 -26.78
C LEU A 9 40.57 -12.64 -26.40
N THR A 10 40.90 -12.49 -25.11
CA THR A 10 42.17 -12.97 -24.56
C THR A 10 41.95 -13.53 -23.17
N THR A 11 42.21 -14.80 -23.08
CA THR A 11 42.40 -15.69 -21.94
C THR A 11 43.81 -15.61 -21.40
N ALA A 12 44.01 -15.98 -20.15
CA ALA A 12 45.03 -16.82 -19.51
C ALA A 12 45.37 -16.29 -18.11
N ALA A 13 45.11 -16.99 -17.08
CA ALA A 13 45.67 -18.25 -16.52
C ALA A 13 46.87 -17.95 -15.59
N VAL A 14 46.68 -18.28 -14.32
CA VAL A 14 47.09 -19.46 -13.55
C VAL A 14 48.37 -19.29 -12.70
N MET A 15 48.31 -19.93 -11.51
CA MET A 15 49.38 -20.38 -10.57
C MET A 15 49.85 -19.36 -9.52
N GLY A 16 50.05 -19.69 -8.24
CA GLY A 16 50.02 -20.96 -7.52
C GLY A 16 50.99 -20.89 -6.36
N LEU A 17 50.79 -21.77 -5.37
CA LEU A 17 51.75 -22.26 -4.36
C LEU A 17 52.03 -21.37 -3.13
N ALA A 18 51.62 -21.74 -1.91
CA ALA A 18 52.04 -22.85 -1.01
C ALA A 18 53.25 -22.49 -0.13
N GLY A 19 53.15 -22.81 1.15
CA GLY A 19 54.28 -22.96 2.08
C GLY A 19 53.96 -22.54 3.49
N CYS A 20 53.53 -23.46 4.35
CA CYS A 20 54.23 -24.19 5.40
C CYS A 20 54.81 -23.39 6.56
N SER A 21 54.29 -23.64 7.72
CA SER A 21 54.78 -24.43 8.86
C SER A 21 55.54 -23.66 9.95
N GLY A 22 55.29 -24.05 11.17
CA GLY A 22 56.11 -23.73 12.34
C GLY A 22 55.28 -23.70 13.65
N GLN A 23 55.18 -24.65 14.25
CA GLN A 23 55.10 -25.50 15.42
C GLN A 23 56.02 -25.08 16.57
N THR A 24 55.59 -25.44 17.79
CA THR A 24 56.26 -25.61 19.10
C THR A 24 56.17 -24.40 20.06
N ASP A 25 55.95 -24.50 21.36
CA ASP A 25 56.04 -25.62 22.32
C ASP A 25 55.35 -25.24 23.62
N LYS A 26 54.96 -26.28 24.35
CA LYS A 26 54.59 -26.52 25.72
C LYS A 26 55.09 -25.56 26.82
N THR A 27 54.28 -25.40 27.89
CA THR A 27 54.68 -25.93 29.21
C THR A 27 53.46 -26.10 30.14
N GLU A 28 53.42 -27.28 30.78
CA GLU A 28 52.57 -27.73 31.86
C GLU A 28 52.91 -26.99 33.17
N THR A 29 51.93 -26.90 34.10
CA THR A 29 52.13 -27.39 35.49
C THR A 29 50.81 -27.38 36.28
N THR A 30 50.35 -28.58 36.58
CA THR A 30 49.73 -29.19 37.76
C THR A 30 49.26 -28.34 38.95
N ALA A 31 48.00 -28.59 39.38
CA ALA A 31 47.66 -29.32 40.60
C ALA A 31 46.15 -29.23 40.92
N ALA A 32 45.54 -30.36 41.15
CA ALA A 32 44.26 -30.57 41.83
C ALA A 32 44.52 -30.89 43.29
N PRO A 33 43.55 -31.24 44.22
CA PRO A 33 42.05 -31.14 44.09
C PRO A 33 41.43 -30.64 45.47
N ALA A 34 40.13 -30.32 45.45
CA ALA A 34 39.26 -30.54 46.59
C ALA A 34 37.79 -30.69 46.22
N LYS A 35 37.20 -31.75 46.72
CA LYS A 35 35.80 -32.17 46.60
C LYS A 35 34.88 -31.24 47.39
N THR A 36 33.64 -31.04 46.94
CA THR A 36 32.46 -31.40 47.76
C THR A 36 31.15 -31.10 47.01
N THR A 37 30.34 -32.14 46.90
CA THR A 37 28.88 -32.28 47.00
C THR A 37 27.95 -31.70 45.92
N ALA A 38 27.19 -32.62 45.41
CA ALA A 38 26.07 -32.56 44.48
C ALA A 38 24.89 -31.70 44.94
N GLU A 39 24.27 -31.02 43.98
CA GLU A 39 22.82 -30.88 44.00
C GLU A 39 22.31 -30.89 42.55
N LEU A 40 21.35 -31.77 42.30
CA LEU A 40 20.64 -31.99 41.06
C LEU A 40 19.78 -30.75 40.77
N ALA A 41 20.05 -30.02 39.72
CA ALA A 41 19.10 -29.13 39.11
C ALA A 41 18.79 -29.63 37.68
N THR A 42 17.63 -30.19 37.54
CA THR A 42 17.02 -30.63 36.30
C THR A 42 16.89 -29.42 35.35
N GLN A 43 17.69 -29.38 34.31
CA GLN A 43 17.45 -28.47 33.18
C GLN A 43 16.28 -29.00 32.38
N ALA A 44 15.11 -28.34 32.52
CA ALA A 44 14.05 -28.44 31.59
C ALA A 44 14.48 -27.67 30.32
N LYS A 45 14.76 -28.42 29.26
CA LYS A 45 14.94 -27.92 27.91
C LYS A 45 13.56 -27.46 27.44
N ALA A 46 13.34 -26.17 27.38
CA ALA A 46 12.18 -25.62 26.71
C ALA A 46 12.38 -25.88 25.19
N GLU A 47 11.71 -26.88 24.68
CA GLU A 47 11.44 -27.01 23.26
C GLU A 47 10.42 -25.92 22.91
N THR A 48 10.89 -24.86 22.24
CA THR A 48 10.03 -23.94 21.55
C THR A 48 9.47 -24.71 20.34
N THR A 49 8.27 -25.22 20.52
CA THR A 49 7.48 -25.74 19.40
C THR A 49 7.01 -24.50 18.62
N GLU A 50 7.65 -24.20 17.51
CA GLU A 50 7.05 -23.39 16.46
C GLU A 50 5.84 -24.18 15.97
N ALA A 51 4.67 -23.85 16.47
CA ALA A 51 3.42 -24.26 15.87
C ALA A 51 3.26 -23.45 14.60
N SER A 52 3.69 -23.99 13.48
CA SER A 52 3.16 -23.58 12.17
C SER A 52 1.68 -23.99 12.20
N THR A 53 0.80 -23.06 12.43
CA THR A 53 -0.62 -23.20 12.15
C THR A 53 -0.73 -23.37 10.64
N GLU A 54 -0.91 -24.61 10.16
CA GLU A 54 -1.40 -24.81 8.80
C GLU A 54 -2.77 -24.16 8.74
N ALA A 55 -2.94 -23.19 7.82
CA ALA A 55 -4.22 -22.55 7.57
C ALA A 55 -5.28 -23.61 7.29
N GLU A 56 -6.41 -23.57 7.98
CA GLU A 56 -7.52 -24.48 7.73
C GLU A 56 -8.05 -24.25 6.32
N LYS A 57 -7.96 -25.27 5.47
CA LYS A 57 -8.45 -25.19 4.09
C LYS A 57 -9.98 -25.12 4.08
N LYS A 58 -10.52 -24.08 3.43
CA LYS A 58 -11.95 -23.91 3.21
C LYS A 58 -12.37 -24.70 1.95
N ASP A 59 -13.49 -25.41 2.02
CA ASP A 59 -14.05 -26.19 0.88
C ASP A 59 -14.85 -25.24 -0.05
N VAL A 60 -14.17 -24.24 -0.59
CA VAL A 60 -14.73 -23.27 -1.52
C VAL A 60 -13.97 -23.37 -2.84
N SER A 61 -14.68 -23.34 -3.97
CA SER A 61 -14.07 -23.58 -5.27
C SER A 61 -14.67 -22.69 -6.37
N GLY A 62 -14.00 -22.69 -7.52
CA GLY A 62 -14.48 -22.02 -8.73
C GLY A 62 -13.65 -20.80 -9.09
N LYS A 63 -14.29 -19.76 -9.64
CA LYS A 63 -13.60 -18.60 -10.17
C LYS A 63 -14.29 -17.31 -9.76
N ILE A 64 -13.49 -16.33 -9.37
CA ILE A 64 -13.92 -14.93 -9.16
C ILE A 64 -13.05 -13.97 -9.96
N THR A 65 -13.57 -12.77 -10.18
CA THR A 65 -12.84 -11.66 -10.79
C THR A 65 -12.71 -10.50 -9.80
N LEU A 66 -11.48 -10.20 -9.42
CA LEU A 66 -11.13 -9.06 -8.58
C LEU A 66 -10.87 -7.82 -9.47
N TYR A 67 -11.61 -6.74 -9.24
CA TYR A 67 -11.29 -5.43 -9.78
C TYR A 67 -10.59 -4.61 -8.71
N THR A 68 -9.38 -4.11 -9.00
CA THR A 68 -8.58 -3.43 -7.99
C THR A 68 -7.76 -2.27 -8.53
N SER A 69 -7.46 -1.30 -7.65
CA SER A 69 -6.51 -0.22 -7.91
C SER A 69 -5.16 -0.42 -7.23
N GLN A 70 -4.97 -1.52 -6.51
CA GLN A 70 -3.69 -1.85 -5.87
C GLN A 70 -2.57 -2.03 -6.91
N PRO A 71 -1.30 -1.84 -6.53
CA PRO A 71 -0.17 -2.30 -7.33
C PRO A 71 -0.31 -3.79 -7.68
N GLU A 72 0.08 -4.17 -8.90
CA GLU A 72 -0.07 -5.54 -9.39
C GLU A 72 0.61 -6.57 -8.49
N GLU A 73 1.82 -6.25 -8.01
CA GLU A 73 2.57 -7.12 -7.10
C GLU A 73 1.88 -7.32 -5.75
N ASP A 74 1.19 -6.28 -5.24
CA ASP A 74 0.48 -6.34 -3.97
C ASP A 74 -0.80 -7.18 -4.10
N ALA A 75 -1.54 -6.99 -5.21
CA ALA A 75 -2.71 -7.80 -5.51
C ALA A 75 -2.33 -9.28 -5.68
N GLN A 76 -1.19 -9.57 -6.32
CA GLN A 76 -0.72 -10.94 -6.47
C GLN A 76 -0.37 -11.58 -5.12
N LYS A 77 0.33 -10.86 -4.23
CA LYS A 77 0.63 -11.36 -2.88
C LYS A 77 -0.64 -11.67 -2.08
N LEU A 78 -1.66 -10.82 -2.22
CA LEU A 78 -2.96 -11.02 -1.58
C LEU A 78 -3.63 -12.29 -2.08
N ILE A 79 -3.64 -12.52 -3.38
CA ILE A 79 -4.18 -13.73 -4.02
C ILE A 79 -3.38 -14.97 -3.62
N ASP A 80 -2.06 -14.89 -3.58
CA ASP A 80 -1.20 -15.98 -3.16
C ASP A 80 -1.43 -16.36 -1.69
N GLY A 81 -1.74 -15.37 -0.84
CA GLY A 81 -2.16 -15.58 0.54
C GLY A 81 -3.50 -16.30 0.62
N PHE A 82 -4.52 -15.79 -0.06
CA PHE A 82 -5.86 -16.37 -0.14
C PHE A 82 -5.84 -17.81 -0.65
N ASN A 83 -5.05 -18.11 -1.67
CA ASN A 83 -4.97 -19.44 -2.25
C ASN A 83 -4.31 -20.50 -1.35
N LYS A 84 -3.70 -20.11 -0.23
CA LYS A 84 -3.26 -21.07 0.80
C LYS A 84 -4.44 -21.66 1.55
N GLU A 85 -5.49 -20.86 1.79
CA GLU A 85 -6.73 -21.29 2.46
C GLU A 85 -7.75 -21.85 1.48
N CYS A 86 -7.88 -21.22 0.29
CA CYS A 86 -8.83 -21.58 -0.77
C CYS A 86 -8.12 -21.97 -2.05
N PRO A 87 -7.40 -23.13 -2.10
CA PRO A 87 -6.57 -23.52 -3.25
C PRO A 87 -7.37 -23.84 -4.51
N ASP A 88 -8.67 -24.14 -4.37
CA ASP A 88 -9.55 -24.50 -5.47
C ASP A 88 -10.30 -23.29 -6.07
N VAL A 89 -9.99 -22.07 -5.60
CA VAL A 89 -10.51 -20.83 -6.17
C VAL A 89 -9.47 -20.18 -7.08
N THR A 90 -9.87 -19.86 -8.31
CA THR A 90 -9.08 -19.05 -9.24
C THR A 90 -9.52 -17.61 -9.17
N VAL A 91 -8.59 -16.69 -9.00
CA VAL A 91 -8.85 -15.24 -8.98
C VAL A 91 -8.28 -14.58 -10.23
N ASP A 92 -9.15 -14.14 -11.15
CA ASP A 92 -8.75 -13.26 -12.25
C ASP A 92 -8.67 -11.81 -11.75
N VAL A 93 -7.75 -11.02 -12.29
CA VAL A 93 -7.56 -9.63 -11.88
C VAL A 93 -7.76 -8.69 -13.05
N PHE A 94 -8.57 -7.66 -12.83
CA PHE A 94 -8.52 -6.44 -13.61
C PHE A 94 -7.97 -5.31 -12.75
N ARG A 95 -6.82 -4.77 -13.15
CA ARG A 95 -6.13 -3.72 -12.42
C ARG A 95 -6.03 -2.43 -13.23
N SER A 96 -6.52 -1.32 -12.64
CA SER A 96 -6.28 0.03 -13.16
C SER A 96 -6.32 1.08 -12.04
N GLY A 97 -6.32 2.38 -12.36
CA GLY A 97 -6.66 3.41 -11.38
C GLY A 97 -8.12 3.29 -10.95
N THR A 98 -8.43 3.74 -9.74
CA THR A 98 -9.80 3.64 -9.19
C THR A 98 -10.85 4.21 -10.15
N GLU A 99 -10.59 5.37 -10.73
CA GLU A 99 -11.55 6.04 -11.60
C GLU A 99 -11.83 5.25 -12.91
N GLU A 100 -10.79 4.61 -13.46
CA GLU A 100 -10.95 3.72 -14.63
C GLU A 100 -11.66 2.41 -14.24
N VAL A 101 -11.39 1.86 -13.06
CA VAL A 101 -12.09 0.68 -12.53
C VAL A 101 -13.57 0.98 -12.37
N VAL A 102 -13.92 2.08 -11.72
CA VAL A 102 -15.32 2.50 -11.50
C VAL A 102 -16.03 2.74 -12.83
N SER A 103 -15.41 3.48 -13.74
CA SER A 103 -15.97 3.73 -15.07
C SER A 103 -16.26 2.44 -15.82
N LYS A 104 -15.38 1.43 -15.70
CA LYS A 104 -15.57 0.10 -16.29
C LYS A 104 -16.77 -0.63 -15.67
N VAL A 105 -16.85 -0.66 -14.33
CA VAL A 105 -17.96 -1.31 -13.62
C VAL A 105 -19.30 -0.69 -14.01
N LEU A 106 -19.38 0.65 -14.06
CA LEU A 106 -20.60 1.38 -14.45
C LEU A 106 -20.99 1.13 -15.92
N ALA A 107 -20.01 1.05 -16.81
CA ALA A 107 -20.26 0.72 -18.22
C ALA A 107 -20.77 -0.72 -18.37
N GLU A 108 -20.22 -1.67 -17.62
CA GLU A 108 -20.66 -3.06 -17.59
C GLU A 108 -22.08 -3.20 -17.02
N GLN A 109 -22.40 -2.45 -15.95
CA GLN A 109 -23.76 -2.39 -15.42
C GLN A 109 -24.75 -1.88 -16.47
N THR A 110 -24.41 -0.79 -17.13
CA THR A 110 -25.26 -0.23 -18.22
C THR A 110 -25.50 -1.26 -19.34
N ALA A 111 -24.49 -2.11 -19.61
CA ALA A 111 -24.59 -3.20 -20.57
C ALA A 111 -25.31 -4.45 -20.01
N GLY A 112 -25.67 -4.48 -18.73
CA GLY A 112 -26.31 -5.61 -18.06
C GLY A 112 -25.37 -6.81 -17.87
N ALA A 113 -24.05 -6.59 -17.76
CA ALA A 113 -23.05 -7.66 -17.75
C ALA A 113 -21.81 -7.30 -16.90
N VAL A 114 -22.00 -6.99 -15.61
CA VAL A 114 -20.90 -6.76 -14.68
C VAL A 114 -20.02 -8.02 -14.61
N GLN A 115 -18.71 -7.84 -14.76
CA GLN A 115 -17.75 -8.93 -14.77
C GLN A 115 -17.03 -9.11 -13.43
N ALA A 116 -17.00 -8.08 -12.61
CA ALA A 116 -16.38 -8.13 -11.28
C ALA A 116 -17.24 -8.91 -10.29
N ASP A 117 -16.60 -9.74 -9.49
CA ASP A 117 -17.19 -10.38 -8.31
C ASP A 117 -16.84 -9.61 -7.04
N VAL A 118 -15.59 -9.14 -6.94
CA VAL A 118 -15.07 -8.37 -5.80
C VAL A 118 -14.44 -7.08 -6.30
N LEU A 119 -14.70 -6.00 -5.55
CA LEU A 119 -14.07 -4.70 -5.75
C LEU A 119 -13.17 -4.36 -4.56
N LEU A 120 -11.92 -3.98 -4.81
CA LEU A 120 -10.95 -3.53 -3.82
C LEU A 120 -10.21 -2.30 -4.36
N VAL A 121 -10.74 -1.11 -4.07
CA VAL A 121 -10.24 0.17 -4.59
C VAL A 121 -10.32 1.28 -3.52
N ALA A 122 -9.55 2.33 -3.68
CA ALA A 122 -9.73 3.56 -2.91
C ALA A 122 -10.96 4.29 -3.49
N ASP A 123 -11.80 4.88 -2.77
CA ASP A 123 -11.98 5.18 -1.38
C ASP A 123 -13.43 4.85 -0.93
N SER A 124 -13.85 5.15 0.28
CA SER A 124 -15.24 4.94 0.74
C SER A 124 -16.27 5.75 -0.07
N VAL A 125 -15.91 6.95 -0.57
CA VAL A 125 -16.78 7.77 -1.42
C VAL A 125 -17.10 7.05 -2.74
N THR A 126 -16.15 6.28 -3.27
CA THR A 126 -16.37 5.41 -4.45
C THR A 126 -17.42 4.34 -4.14
N PHE A 127 -17.34 3.70 -2.96
CA PHE A 127 -18.30 2.67 -2.56
C PHE A 127 -19.69 3.25 -2.28
N GLU A 128 -19.79 4.45 -1.71
CA GLU A 128 -21.09 5.14 -1.58
C GLU A 128 -21.76 5.37 -2.95
N THR A 129 -20.97 5.71 -3.99
CA THR A 129 -21.47 5.83 -5.36
C THR A 129 -22.07 4.52 -5.87
N LEU A 130 -21.39 3.40 -5.65
CA LEU A 130 -21.86 2.09 -6.09
C LEU A 130 -23.05 1.58 -5.27
N LYS A 131 -23.06 1.89 -3.97
CA LYS A 131 -24.15 1.58 -3.05
C LYS A 131 -25.46 2.27 -3.45
N GLU A 132 -25.41 3.57 -3.77
CA GLU A 132 -26.57 4.32 -4.25
C GLU A 132 -27.12 3.80 -5.60
N GLN A 133 -26.29 3.14 -6.38
CA GLN A 133 -26.67 2.50 -7.66
C GLN A 133 -27.09 1.02 -7.47
N ASP A 134 -27.25 0.55 -6.23
CA ASP A 134 -27.66 -0.82 -5.92
C ASP A 134 -26.75 -1.90 -6.54
N MET A 135 -25.42 -1.62 -6.56
CA MET A 135 -24.42 -2.49 -7.21
C MET A 135 -23.69 -3.42 -6.24
N LEU A 136 -23.83 -3.20 -4.93
CA LEU A 136 -23.11 -3.95 -3.92
C LEU A 136 -24.02 -4.97 -3.25
N LEU A 137 -23.44 -6.10 -2.84
CA LEU A 137 -24.09 -7.13 -2.05
C LEU A 137 -23.83 -6.85 -0.56
N PRO A 138 -24.86 -6.80 0.32
CA PRO A 138 -24.63 -6.75 1.75
C PRO A 138 -23.99 -8.06 2.22
N TYR A 139 -22.86 -7.94 2.91
CA TYR A 139 -22.18 -9.10 3.49
C TYR A 139 -21.56 -8.79 4.84
N GLU A 140 -22.06 -9.42 5.89
CA GLU A 140 -21.51 -9.33 7.24
C GLU A 140 -20.48 -10.44 7.45
N SER A 141 -19.21 -10.11 7.18
CA SER A 141 -18.11 -11.06 7.34
C SER A 141 -17.94 -11.50 8.80
N PRO A 142 -17.69 -12.77 9.10
CA PRO A 142 -17.34 -13.23 10.44
C PRO A 142 -16.03 -12.60 10.97
N GLU A 143 -15.22 -12.04 10.08
CA GLU A 143 -13.92 -11.43 10.39
C GLU A 143 -14.01 -9.95 10.80
N LEU A 144 -15.20 -9.38 10.92
CA LEU A 144 -15.41 -7.98 11.37
C LEU A 144 -14.97 -7.75 12.82
N LYS A 145 -14.83 -8.81 13.62
CA LYS A 145 -14.37 -8.70 15.00
C LYS A 145 -12.95 -8.09 15.05
N GLY A 146 -12.82 -6.99 15.81
CA GLY A 146 -11.55 -6.27 15.94
C GLY A 146 -11.31 -5.24 14.83
N ILE A 147 -12.27 -5.06 13.92
CA ILE A 147 -12.27 -3.93 12.98
C ILE A 147 -13.13 -2.81 13.59
N PRO A 148 -12.59 -1.57 13.75
CA PRO A 148 -13.36 -0.45 14.26
C PRO A 148 -14.61 -0.15 13.41
N GLU A 149 -15.71 0.17 14.08
CA GLU A 149 -17.01 0.43 13.43
C GLU A 149 -16.95 1.53 12.36
N GLU A 150 -16.04 2.49 12.51
CA GLU A 150 -15.82 3.57 11.54
C GLU A 150 -15.32 3.10 10.16
N TYR A 151 -14.81 1.89 10.07
CA TYR A 151 -14.35 1.27 8.81
C TYR A 151 -15.39 0.31 8.21
N ILE A 152 -16.49 0.07 8.89
CA ILE A 152 -17.57 -0.84 8.49
C ILE A 152 -18.76 -0.02 7.99
N ASP A 153 -19.16 -0.23 6.73
CA ASP A 153 -20.43 0.39 6.29
C ASP A 153 -21.61 -0.13 7.11
N LYS A 154 -22.49 0.77 7.52
CA LYS A 154 -23.67 0.47 8.38
C LYS A 154 -24.63 -0.57 7.78
N ASP A 155 -24.66 -0.70 6.45
CA ASP A 155 -25.48 -1.65 5.72
C ASP A 155 -24.66 -2.87 5.26
N HIS A 156 -23.41 -3.01 5.73
CA HIS A 156 -22.45 -4.07 5.39
C HIS A 156 -22.19 -4.23 3.89
N MET A 157 -22.29 -3.15 3.11
CA MET A 157 -22.03 -3.18 1.67
C MET A 157 -20.53 -3.17 1.34
N TYR A 158 -19.71 -2.67 2.26
CA TYR A 158 -18.25 -2.66 2.14
C TYR A 158 -17.58 -2.51 3.51
N THR A 159 -16.31 -2.89 3.58
CA THR A 159 -15.48 -2.73 4.78
C THR A 159 -14.10 -2.22 4.38
N GLY A 160 -13.58 -1.20 5.11
CA GLY A 160 -12.20 -0.75 4.96
C GLY A 160 -11.22 -1.85 5.32
N THR A 161 -10.18 -2.02 4.52
CA THR A 161 -9.19 -3.11 4.70
C THR A 161 -7.86 -2.62 5.24
N LYS A 162 -7.53 -1.35 5.02
CA LYS A 162 -6.30 -0.70 5.44
C LYS A 162 -6.48 0.81 5.40
N VAL A 163 -5.63 1.52 6.14
CA VAL A 163 -5.55 2.98 6.09
C VAL A 163 -4.35 3.40 5.27
N ILE A 164 -4.55 4.41 4.44
CA ILE A 164 -3.53 5.04 3.61
C ILE A 164 -3.57 6.54 3.88
N THR A 165 -2.45 7.13 4.27
CA THR A 165 -2.34 8.57 4.45
C THR A 165 -1.56 9.21 3.30
N THR A 166 -1.92 10.44 2.97
CA THR A 166 -1.21 11.22 1.95
C THR A 166 -0.42 12.34 2.58
N GLY A 167 0.82 12.50 2.13
CA GLY A 167 1.71 13.56 2.55
C GLY A 167 2.69 13.92 1.44
N ILE A 168 3.90 14.29 1.82
CA ILE A 168 4.93 14.75 0.90
C ILE A 168 6.13 13.81 0.97
N ALA A 169 6.42 13.12 -0.12
CA ALA A 169 7.67 12.42 -0.31
C ALA A 169 8.70 13.36 -0.94
N TYR A 170 9.94 13.33 -0.49
CA TYR A 170 11.01 14.13 -1.09
C TYR A 170 12.30 13.33 -1.24
N ASN A 171 13.08 13.67 -2.26
CA ASN A 171 14.38 13.05 -2.51
C ASN A 171 15.45 13.76 -1.67
N THR A 172 16.12 13.04 -0.77
CA THR A 172 17.09 13.58 0.20
C THR A 172 18.41 14.05 -0.42
N ASP A 173 18.71 13.58 -1.64
CA ASP A 173 19.89 14.06 -2.38
C ASP A 173 19.65 15.46 -2.94
N LEU A 174 18.40 15.77 -3.31
CA LEU A 174 18.02 17.03 -3.96
C LEU A 174 17.49 18.07 -2.99
N VAL A 175 16.75 17.68 -1.95
CA VAL A 175 16.11 18.57 -0.97
C VAL A 175 16.90 18.55 0.32
N LYS A 176 17.44 19.72 0.73
CA LYS A 176 18.18 19.87 2.00
C LYS A 176 17.29 20.42 3.11
N ASP A 177 16.38 21.32 2.76
CA ASP A 177 15.39 21.88 3.66
C ASP A 177 14.02 21.27 3.30
N ALA A 178 13.63 20.24 4.06
CA ALA A 178 12.38 19.51 3.81
C ALA A 178 11.16 20.43 3.94
N PRO A 179 10.13 20.26 3.08
CA PRO A 179 8.86 20.96 3.28
C PRO A 179 8.22 20.51 4.60
N LYS A 180 7.50 21.41 5.26
CA LYS A 180 6.77 21.11 6.51
C LYS A 180 5.30 20.81 6.27
N GLY A 181 4.75 21.39 5.21
CA GLY A 181 3.35 21.27 4.87
C GLY A 181 3.10 21.38 3.37
N PHE A 182 1.85 21.14 3.00
CA PHE A 182 1.43 21.25 1.60
C PHE A 182 1.61 22.68 1.05
N ALA A 183 1.36 23.69 1.87
CA ALA A 183 1.49 25.10 1.47
C ALA A 183 2.91 25.44 0.99
N ASP A 184 3.95 24.82 1.56
CA ASP A 184 5.34 25.07 1.16
C ASP A 184 5.59 24.73 -0.32
N LEU A 185 4.85 23.75 -0.88
CA LEU A 185 5.01 23.31 -2.26
C LEU A 185 4.63 24.37 -3.31
N THR A 186 3.93 25.43 -2.91
CA THR A 186 3.62 26.58 -3.76
C THR A 186 4.72 27.66 -3.74
N GLY A 187 5.75 27.49 -2.91
CA GLY A 187 6.86 28.42 -2.75
C GLY A 187 7.94 28.28 -3.83
N GLU A 188 8.70 29.34 -4.06
CA GLU A 188 9.77 29.43 -5.08
C GLU A 188 10.84 28.31 -4.91
N ALA A 189 11.06 27.82 -3.67
CA ALA A 189 12.01 26.75 -3.38
C ALA A 189 11.65 25.41 -4.09
N PHE A 190 10.37 25.22 -4.41
CA PHE A 190 9.85 23.99 -5.02
C PHE A 190 9.31 24.21 -6.45
N LYS A 191 9.69 25.34 -7.08
CA LYS A 191 9.26 25.67 -8.43
C LYS A 191 9.73 24.62 -9.44
N ASP A 192 8.79 24.16 -10.28
CA ASP A 192 8.99 23.12 -11.30
C ASP A 192 9.48 21.75 -10.73
N ALA A 193 9.54 21.63 -9.40
CA ALA A 193 10.17 20.51 -8.70
C ALA A 193 9.19 19.48 -8.11
N VAL A 194 7.90 19.79 -8.15
CA VAL A 194 6.84 18.98 -7.51
C VAL A 194 6.09 18.16 -8.55
N ILE A 195 5.61 16.99 -8.11
CA ILE A 195 4.74 16.12 -8.90
C ILE A 195 3.58 15.59 -8.02
N MET A 196 2.39 15.44 -8.58
CA MET A 196 1.23 14.87 -7.89
C MET A 196 0.43 13.91 -8.77
N PRO A 197 -0.31 12.95 -8.16
CA PRO A 197 -1.19 12.07 -8.91
C PRO A 197 -2.45 12.80 -9.38
N SER A 198 -2.94 12.40 -10.55
CA SER A 198 -4.18 12.94 -11.11
C SER A 198 -5.42 12.43 -10.36
N PRO A 199 -6.33 13.31 -9.92
CA PRO A 199 -7.62 12.92 -9.35
C PRO A 199 -8.59 12.32 -10.40
N LEU A 200 -8.25 12.42 -11.70
CA LEU A 200 -9.02 11.81 -12.79
C LEU A 200 -8.65 10.33 -13.00
N TYR A 201 -7.64 9.84 -12.26
CA TYR A 201 -7.17 8.45 -12.34
C TYR A 201 -7.11 7.76 -10.98
N SER A 202 -6.55 8.44 -9.98
CA SER A 202 -6.32 7.90 -8.63
C SER A 202 -7.44 8.27 -7.69
N GLY A 203 -8.11 7.28 -7.07
CA GLY A 203 -9.14 7.50 -6.05
C GLY A 203 -8.60 8.25 -4.83
N ALA A 204 -7.40 7.88 -4.35
CA ALA A 204 -6.76 8.62 -3.27
C ALA A 204 -6.53 10.10 -3.64
N ALA A 205 -6.11 10.39 -4.89
CA ALA A 205 -5.96 11.77 -5.33
C ALA A 205 -7.30 12.50 -5.46
N ALA A 206 -8.37 11.81 -5.88
CA ALA A 206 -9.71 12.39 -5.94
C ALA A 206 -10.25 12.71 -4.53
N TYR A 207 -10.03 11.83 -3.55
CA TYR A 207 -10.34 12.11 -2.15
C TYR A 207 -9.52 13.30 -1.63
N ASN A 208 -8.21 13.30 -1.88
CA ASN A 208 -7.33 14.41 -1.47
C ASN A 208 -7.76 15.74 -2.07
N LEU A 209 -8.15 15.77 -3.35
CA LEU A 209 -8.70 16.96 -4.00
C LEU A 209 -9.90 17.50 -3.22
N GLY A 210 -10.86 16.63 -2.91
CA GLY A 210 -12.05 17.02 -2.16
C GLY A 210 -11.72 17.57 -0.76
N VAL A 211 -10.83 16.90 -0.02
CA VAL A 211 -10.44 17.30 1.34
C VAL A 211 -9.61 18.59 1.34
N LEU A 212 -8.56 18.66 0.50
CA LEU A 212 -7.66 19.81 0.48
C LEU A 212 -8.31 21.07 -0.08
N SER A 213 -9.23 20.92 -1.06
CA SER A 213 -9.98 22.06 -1.61
C SER A 213 -10.97 22.70 -0.63
N ARG A 214 -11.35 21.95 0.43
CA ARG A 214 -12.24 22.40 1.52
C ARG A 214 -11.49 22.80 2.78
N ASN A 215 -10.19 22.56 2.81
CA ASN A 215 -9.37 22.96 3.95
C ASN A 215 -9.28 24.48 4.05
N GLU A 216 -9.48 25.05 5.26
CA GLU A 216 -9.54 26.48 5.49
C GLU A 216 -8.24 27.23 5.13
N THR A 217 -7.10 26.54 5.22
CA THR A 217 -5.77 27.14 4.96
C THR A 217 -5.26 26.89 3.55
N LEU A 218 -5.75 25.88 2.87
CA LEU A 218 -5.32 25.46 1.54
C LEU A 218 -6.33 25.88 0.47
N GLY A 219 -7.50 25.25 0.47
CA GLY A 219 -8.57 25.59 -0.47
C GLY A 219 -8.17 25.40 -1.94
N TRP A 220 -8.94 25.97 -2.81
CA TRP A 220 -8.65 25.99 -4.26
C TRP A 220 -7.45 26.83 -4.64
N ASP A 221 -7.11 27.81 -3.80
CA ASP A 221 -5.93 28.67 -3.99
C ASP A 221 -4.63 27.88 -3.92
N PHE A 222 -4.61 26.81 -3.13
CA PHE A 222 -3.49 25.87 -3.08
C PHE A 222 -3.28 25.18 -4.46
N PHE A 223 -4.33 24.67 -5.08
CA PHE A 223 -4.22 24.03 -6.39
C PHE A 223 -3.82 25.02 -7.48
N GLN A 224 -4.35 26.26 -7.44
CA GLN A 224 -3.90 27.31 -8.33
C GLN A 224 -2.42 27.65 -8.09
N GLY A 225 -2.01 27.78 -6.84
CA GLY A 225 -0.59 28.01 -6.47
C GLY A 225 0.34 26.90 -6.95
N LEU A 226 -0.08 25.63 -6.86
CA LEU A 226 0.67 24.50 -7.42
C LEU A 226 0.81 24.61 -8.94
N LYS A 227 -0.26 24.97 -9.65
CA LYS A 227 -0.24 25.18 -11.10
C LYS A 227 0.73 26.31 -11.47
N ASP A 228 0.63 27.45 -10.77
CA ASP A 228 1.46 28.64 -11.03
C ASP A 228 2.94 28.35 -10.70
N ASN A 229 3.20 27.44 -9.76
CA ASN A 229 4.54 26.98 -9.38
C ASN A 229 5.08 25.84 -10.28
N GLY A 230 4.37 25.46 -11.33
CA GLY A 230 4.83 24.50 -12.33
C GLY A 230 4.80 23.03 -11.89
N ILE A 231 3.84 22.65 -11.03
CA ILE A 231 3.69 21.26 -10.64
C ILE A 231 3.42 20.36 -11.86
N THR A 232 3.97 19.15 -11.83
CA THR A 232 3.64 18.11 -12.81
C THR A 232 2.49 17.25 -12.27
N VAL A 233 1.49 16.98 -13.09
CA VAL A 233 0.41 16.03 -12.81
C VAL A 233 0.65 14.76 -13.62
N ASP A 234 0.71 13.58 -12.97
CA ASP A 234 0.85 12.29 -13.63
C ASP A 234 -0.27 11.33 -13.18
N LYS A 235 -0.36 10.14 -13.78
CA LYS A 235 -1.51 9.24 -13.61
C LYS A 235 -1.79 8.91 -12.15
N GLY A 236 -0.88 8.27 -11.45
CA GLY A 236 -1.14 7.75 -10.11
C GLY A 236 0.10 7.65 -9.25
N ASN A 237 -0.08 7.28 -7.97
CA ASN A 237 0.97 7.26 -6.96
C ASN A 237 2.23 6.48 -7.39
N GLY A 238 2.10 5.40 -8.17
CA GLY A 238 3.27 4.67 -8.68
C GLY A 238 4.17 5.48 -9.62
N ALA A 239 3.61 6.40 -10.42
CA ALA A 239 4.39 7.32 -11.24
C ALA A 239 5.10 8.37 -10.39
N ILE A 240 4.40 8.91 -9.37
CA ILE A 240 4.97 9.88 -8.43
C ILE A 240 6.14 9.26 -7.67
N GLN A 241 5.96 8.06 -7.11
CA GLN A 241 7.02 7.31 -6.42
C GLN A 241 8.26 7.18 -7.30
N LYS A 242 8.10 6.71 -8.52
CA LYS A 242 9.22 6.52 -9.47
C LYS A 242 9.94 7.82 -9.77
N ALA A 243 9.22 8.91 -10.04
CA ALA A 243 9.80 10.20 -10.35
C ALA A 243 10.62 10.77 -9.19
N VAL A 244 10.12 10.66 -7.94
CA VAL A 244 10.83 11.13 -6.75
C VAL A 244 12.04 10.24 -6.44
N VAL A 245 11.91 8.91 -6.51
CA VAL A 245 13.02 7.97 -6.30
C VAL A 245 14.13 8.18 -7.31
N ALA A 246 13.79 8.38 -8.57
CA ALA A 246 14.77 8.62 -9.65
C ALA A 246 15.38 10.04 -9.62
N GLY A 247 14.86 10.95 -8.78
CA GLY A 247 15.31 12.34 -8.74
C GLY A 247 14.86 13.17 -9.96
N GLU A 248 13.89 12.72 -10.72
CA GLU A 248 13.26 13.49 -11.81
C GLU A 248 12.46 14.67 -11.28
N LYS A 249 11.88 14.50 -10.10
CA LYS A 249 11.23 15.52 -9.30
C LYS A 249 11.74 15.44 -7.87
N SER A 250 11.95 16.57 -7.25
CA SER A 250 12.50 16.61 -5.89
C SER A 250 11.48 16.33 -4.81
N CYS A 251 10.19 16.64 -5.06
CA CYS A 251 9.08 16.36 -4.14
C CYS A 251 7.87 15.78 -4.88
N GLY A 252 7.08 14.99 -4.16
CA GLY A 252 5.83 14.43 -4.67
C GLY A 252 4.75 14.39 -3.60
N ILE A 253 3.52 14.74 -3.95
CA ILE A 253 2.35 14.41 -3.13
C ILE A 253 2.12 12.90 -3.33
N LEU A 254 2.30 12.12 -2.25
CA LEU A 254 2.35 10.67 -2.34
C LEU A 254 1.72 10.03 -1.10
N VAL A 255 1.27 8.80 -1.24
CA VAL A 255 0.81 7.98 -0.13
C VAL A 255 2.01 7.44 0.67
N ASP A 256 1.86 7.41 1.99
CA ASP A 256 2.91 7.15 2.97
C ASP A 256 3.60 5.79 2.81
N TYR A 257 2.83 4.71 2.63
CA TYR A 257 3.38 3.36 2.52
C TYR A 257 4.34 3.20 1.32
N MET A 258 4.08 3.89 0.21
CA MET A 258 4.95 3.83 -0.97
C MET A 258 6.28 4.54 -0.73
N ALA A 259 6.25 5.69 -0.07
CA ALA A 259 7.47 6.40 0.32
C ALA A 259 8.29 5.58 1.33
N ASN A 260 7.62 5.03 2.36
CA ASN A 260 8.27 4.18 3.37
C ASN A 260 8.88 2.92 2.76
N ARG A 261 8.19 2.27 1.84
CA ARG A 261 8.70 1.10 1.12
C ARG A 261 9.96 1.45 0.31
N SER A 262 9.92 2.56 -0.44
CA SER A 262 11.09 3.04 -1.20
C SER A 262 12.29 3.34 -0.30
N LYS A 263 12.06 3.96 0.86
CA LYS A 263 13.09 4.23 1.87
C LYS A 263 13.69 2.93 2.42
N ASN A 264 12.86 1.96 2.76
CA ASN A 264 13.31 0.66 3.27
C ASN A 264 14.10 -0.14 2.21
N ASP A 265 13.79 0.05 0.93
CA ASP A 265 14.54 -0.50 -0.21
C ASP A 265 15.85 0.27 -0.50
N GLY A 266 16.19 1.29 0.32
CA GLY A 266 17.45 2.03 0.23
C GLY A 266 17.42 3.22 -0.74
N ALA A 267 16.24 3.63 -1.24
CA ALA A 267 16.13 4.84 -2.04
C ALA A 267 16.36 6.11 -1.20
N PRO A 268 16.92 7.19 -1.76
CA PRO A 268 17.13 8.45 -1.06
C PRO A 268 15.80 9.23 -0.93
N VAL A 269 14.84 8.67 -0.20
CA VAL A 269 13.49 9.23 -0.04
C VAL A 269 13.14 9.33 1.43
N GLU A 270 12.54 10.45 1.82
CA GLU A 270 11.90 10.66 3.12
C GLU A 270 10.46 11.10 2.92
N PHE A 271 9.66 10.96 3.98
CA PHE A 271 8.25 11.30 3.99
C PHE A 271 7.91 12.30 5.10
N VAL A 272 7.12 13.29 4.75
CA VAL A 272 6.59 14.30 5.69
C VAL A 272 5.09 14.15 5.80
N TYR A 273 4.61 14.01 7.04
CA TYR A 273 3.20 14.21 7.37
C TYR A 273 2.99 15.73 7.55
N PRO A 274 2.19 16.38 6.68
CA PRO A 274 2.08 17.84 6.63
C PRO A 274 1.53 18.46 7.91
N GLU A 275 2.00 19.67 8.26
CA GLU A 275 1.53 20.42 9.45
C GLU A 275 0.04 20.77 9.38
N GLU A 276 -0.51 20.96 8.18
CA GLU A 276 -1.95 21.16 7.96
C GLU A 276 -2.75 19.92 8.35
N GLY A 277 -2.14 18.76 8.21
CA GLY A 277 -2.69 17.42 8.43
C GLY A 277 -2.71 16.60 7.14
N SER A 278 -2.69 15.28 7.31
CA SER A 278 -2.71 14.30 6.22
C SER A 278 -4.13 13.87 5.90
N PRO A 279 -4.60 13.94 4.64
CA PRO A 279 -5.76 13.17 4.24
C PRO A 279 -5.53 11.70 4.51
N ALA A 280 -6.48 11.05 5.17
CA ALA A 280 -6.46 9.63 5.48
C ALA A 280 -7.68 8.95 4.87
N ILE A 281 -7.47 7.89 4.12
CA ILE A 281 -8.52 7.10 3.49
C ILE A 281 -8.40 5.64 3.88
N THR A 282 -9.51 4.92 3.87
CA THR A 282 -9.49 3.47 3.80
C THR A 282 -9.50 3.02 2.34
N GLU A 283 -8.98 1.84 2.08
CA GLU A 283 -9.19 1.14 0.82
C GLU A 283 -10.20 0.02 1.08
N PRO A 284 -11.50 0.24 0.78
CA PRO A 284 -12.53 -0.73 1.10
C PRO A 284 -12.54 -1.91 0.13
N ILE A 285 -13.14 -3.02 0.63
CA ILE A 285 -13.51 -4.20 -0.14
C ILE A 285 -15.02 -4.41 -0.09
N GLY A 286 -15.60 -4.86 -1.18
CA GLY A 286 -17.01 -5.21 -1.25
C GLY A 286 -17.30 -6.23 -2.35
N VAL A 287 -18.37 -6.98 -2.20
CA VAL A 287 -18.85 -7.95 -3.19
C VAL A 287 -19.85 -7.26 -4.12
N LEU A 288 -19.73 -7.48 -5.42
CA LEU A 288 -20.69 -6.98 -6.40
C LEU A 288 -21.97 -7.83 -6.35
N LYS A 289 -23.13 -7.17 -6.43
CA LYS A 289 -24.45 -7.80 -6.35
C LYS A 289 -24.67 -8.89 -7.40
N ASP A 290 -24.10 -8.70 -8.58
CA ASP A 290 -24.19 -9.63 -9.71
C ASP A 290 -23.05 -10.67 -9.76
N SER A 291 -22.33 -10.85 -8.63
CA SER A 291 -21.28 -11.87 -8.52
C SER A 291 -21.81 -13.25 -8.91
N ARG A 292 -21.05 -13.94 -9.76
CA ARG A 292 -21.40 -15.26 -10.26
C ARG A 292 -20.97 -16.39 -9.33
N ASN A 293 -20.10 -16.08 -8.35
CA ASN A 293 -19.63 -17.00 -7.33
C ASN A 293 -19.53 -16.28 -5.99
N GLN A 294 -20.70 -15.99 -5.39
CA GLN A 294 -20.79 -15.22 -4.15
C GLN A 294 -20.01 -15.88 -3.02
N GLU A 295 -20.10 -17.22 -2.88
CA GLU A 295 -19.40 -17.96 -1.83
C GLU A 295 -17.87 -17.75 -1.90
N ALA A 296 -17.27 -17.81 -3.08
CA ALA A 296 -15.85 -17.56 -3.24
C ALA A 296 -15.49 -16.07 -3.11
N ALA A 297 -16.39 -15.16 -3.51
CA ALA A 297 -16.22 -13.72 -3.32
C ALA A 297 -16.25 -13.34 -1.83
N GLU A 298 -17.19 -13.89 -1.07
CA GLU A 298 -17.31 -13.72 0.39
C GLU A 298 -16.10 -14.32 1.11
N ALA A 299 -15.64 -15.53 0.71
CA ALA A 299 -14.42 -16.13 1.26
C ALA A 299 -13.17 -15.26 0.99
N PHE A 300 -13.10 -14.59 -0.16
CA PHE A 300 -12.02 -13.64 -0.44
C PHE A 300 -12.09 -12.39 0.45
N VAL A 301 -13.28 -11.85 0.71
CA VAL A 301 -13.49 -10.76 1.66
C VAL A 301 -13.09 -11.18 3.06
N ASP A 302 -13.50 -12.37 3.52
CA ASP A 302 -13.14 -12.92 4.82
C ASP A 302 -11.62 -13.01 4.98
N PHE A 303 -10.92 -13.56 3.98
CA PHE A 303 -9.46 -13.63 4.01
C PHE A 303 -8.81 -12.25 4.14
N VAL A 304 -9.26 -11.28 3.37
CA VAL A 304 -8.69 -9.90 3.42
C VAL A 304 -8.87 -9.26 4.78
N LEU A 305 -9.98 -9.57 5.49
CA LEU A 305 -10.31 -9.04 6.80
C LEU A 305 -9.83 -9.93 7.96
N SER A 306 -9.34 -11.15 7.69
CA SER A 306 -8.81 -12.05 8.70
C SER A 306 -7.50 -11.53 9.33
N ASP A 307 -7.06 -12.15 10.43
CA ASP A 307 -5.79 -11.83 11.05
C ASP A 307 -4.64 -12.05 10.06
N GLU A 308 -4.65 -13.17 9.33
CA GLU A 308 -3.65 -13.50 8.31
C GLU A 308 -3.62 -12.50 7.14
N GLY A 309 -4.79 -12.09 6.66
CA GLY A 309 -4.90 -11.09 5.60
C GLY A 309 -4.41 -9.71 6.05
N GLN A 310 -4.69 -9.32 7.28
CA GLN A 310 -4.25 -8.05 7.86
C GLN A 310 -2.75 -8.06 8.19
N GLU A 311 -2.20 -9.18 8.68
CA GLU A 311 -0.76 -9.36 8.85
C GLU A 311 -0.03 -9.35 7.50
N LEU A 312 -0.61 -9.97 6.47
CA LEU A 312 -0.10 -9.90 5.11
C LEU A 312 -0.10 -8.45 4.60
N ALA A 313 -1.19 -7.70 4.80
CA ALA A 313 -1.27 -6.28 4.43
C ALA A 313 -0.16 -5.46 5.12
N ALA A 314 0.06 -5.67 6.42
CA ALA A 314 1.14 -5.04 7.16
C ALA A 314 2.53 -5.45 6.60
N SER A 315 2.75 -6.73 6.30
CA SER A 315 4.01 -7.21 5.72
C SER A 315 4.33 -6.63 4.34
N ILE A 316 3.29 -6.29 3.58
CA ILE A 316 3.41 -5.60 2.30
C ILE A 316 3.68 -4.11 2.50
N GLY A 317 3.42 -3.55 3.68
CA GLY A 317 3.72 -2.17 4.04
C GLY A 317 2.49 -1.28 4.21
N TYR A 318 1.29 -1.82 4.24
CA TYR A 318 0.06 -1.08 4.52
C TYR A 318 -0.24 -0.99 6.02
N THR A 319 -0.89 0.08 6.45
CA THR A 319 -1.40 0.18 7.83
C THR A 319 -2.70 -0.60 7.95
N PRO A 320 -2.73 -1.73 8.69
CA PRO A 320 -3.93 -2.56 8.84
C PRO A 320 -4.99 -1.82 9.65
N VAL A 321 -6.26 -2.25 9.51
CA VAL A 321 -7.39 -1.72 10.28
C VAL A 321 -7.75 -2.59 11.48
N LYS A 322 -7.33 -3.85 11.52
CA LYS A 322 -7.69 -4.81 12.56
C LYS A 322 -6.88 -4.58 13.83
N GLU A 323 -7.56 -4.48 14.97
CA GLU A 323 -6.93 -4.34 16.29
C GLU A 323 -5.98 -5.51 16.57
N GLY A 324 -4.81 -5.18 17.14
CA GLY A 324 -3.79 -6.18 17.46
C GLY A 324 -2.77 -6.44 16.36
N VAL A 325 -3.05 -6.06 15.11
CA VAL A 325 -2.08 -6.14 14.02
C VAL A 325 -1.22 -4.87 13.99
N ALA A 326 0.09 -5.03 14.10
CA ALA A 326 1.00 -3.90 14.16
C ALA A 326 1.18 -3.22 12.80
N ALA A 327 1.24 -1.89 12.80
CA ALA A 327 1.63 -1.12 11.62
C ALA A 327 3.07 -1.45 11.19
N PRO A 328 3.40 -1.34 9.89
CA PRO A 328 4.75 -1.55 9.38
C PRO A 328 5.78 -0.63 10.02
N GLU A 329 7.02 -1.13 10.16
CA GLU A 329 8.13 -0.31 10.64
C GLU A 329 8.33 0.93 9.74
N GLY A 330 8.51 2.09 10.37
CA GLY A 330 8.73 3.36 9.69
C GLY A 330 7.44 4.14 9.36
N LEU A 331 6.26 3.53 9.46
CA LEU A 331 4.99 4.26 9.41
C LEU A 331 4.53 4.69 10.80
N LYS A 332 3.87 5.83 10.88
CA LYS A 332 3.15 6.25 12.08
C LYS A 332 1.80 5.54 12.13
N SER A 333 1.39 5.15 13.32
CA SER A 333 0.00 4.73 13.56
C SER A 333 -0.96 5.93 13.38
N ILE A 334 -2.20 5.66 13.05
CA ILE A 334 -3.17 6.72 12.70
C ILE A 334 -3.40 7.71 13.86
N ASP A 335 -3.33 7.25 15.10
CA ASP A 335 -3.42 8.07 16.31
C ASP A 335 -2.24 9.03 16.51
N GLN A 336 -1.11 8.80 15.83
CA GLN A 336 0.08 9.66 15.84
C GLN A 336 0.11 10.67 14.69
N ILE A 337 -0.86 10.60 13.78
CA ILE A 337 -0.95 11.46 12.60
C ILE A 337 -2.06 12.48 12.81
N LYS A 338 -1.75 13.77 12.61
CA LYS A 338 -2.80 14.77 12.46
C LYS A 338 -3.49 14.51 11.12
N THR A 339 -4.70 13.99 11.18
CA THR A 339 -5.50 13.73 9.97
C THR A 339 -6.43 14.90 9.66
N ILE A 340 -6.75 15.05 8.39
CA ILE A 340 -7.79 15.95 7.90
C ILE A 340 -8.77 15.16 7.03
N SER A 341 -10.03 15.50 7.13
CA SER A 341 -11.12 14.89 6.38
C SER A 341 -12.17 15.95 6.04
N ALA A 342 -13.13 15.59 5.22
CA ALA A 342 -14.33 16.37 4.95
C ALA A 342 -15.56 15.47 5.07
N ASP A 343 -16.75 16.05 5.10
CA ASP A 343 -17.98 15.29 5.17
C ASP A 343 -18.13 14.35 3.96
N THR A 344 -18.32 13.05 4.20
CA THR A 344 -18.36 12.03 3.14
C THR A 344 -19.48 12.29 2.13
N LYS A 345 -20.62 12.79 2.58
CA LYS A 345 -21.74 13.09 1.70
C LYS A 345 -21.45 14.30 0.82
N GLU A 346 -20.75 15.30 1.37
CA GLU A 346 -20.28 16.44 0.59
C GLU A 346 -19.25 15.99 -0.45
N LEU A 347 -18.25 15.19 -0.05
CA LEU A 347 -17.25 14.63 -0.96
C LEU A 347 -17.91 13.84 -2.09
N TYR A 348 -18.91 13.02 -1.77
CA TYR A 348 -19.66 12.26 -2.77
C TYR A 348 -20.41 13.18 -3.75
N SER A 349 -21.21 14.11 -3.22
CA SER A 349 -22.07 14.95 -4.04
C SER A 349 -21.32 15.94 -4.94
N SER A 350 -20.08 16.28 -4.59
CA SER A 350 -19.27 17.27 -5.32
C SER A 350 -18.12 16.67 -6.13
N ARG A 351 -17.89 15.34 -6.05
CA ARG A 351 -16.72 14.68 -6.67
C ARG A 351 -16.51 15.03 -8.14
N ASP A 352 -17.56 15.02 -8.92
CA ASP A 352 -17.46 15.32 -10.38
C ASP A 352 -17.19 16.80 -10.62
N ALA A 353 -17.85 17.70 -9.87
CA ALA A 353 -17.61 19.14 -9.96
C ALA A 353 -16.18 19.51 -9.51
N ASP A 354 -15.65 18.85 -8.47
CA ASP A 354 -14.26 19.03 -8.04
C ASP A 354 -13.27 18.60 -9.11
N LYS A 355 -13.50 17.45 -9.78
CA LYS A 355 -12.67 16.98 -10.91
C LYS A 355 -12.75 17.91 -12.12
N GLU A 356 -13.94 18.44 -12.42
CA GLU A 356 -14.12 19.41 -13.50
C GLU A 356 -13.31 20.67 -13.20
N LYS A 357 -13.44 21.24 -12.00
CA LYS A 357 -12.67 22.42 -11.59
C LYS A 357 -11.18 22.18 -11.57
N PHE A 358 -10.73 20.99 -11.11
CA PHE A 358 -9.32 20.60 -11.22
C PHE A 358 -8.86 20.60 -12.69
N SER A 359 -9.67 20.05 -13.59
CA SER A 359 -9.33 20.01 -15.02
C SER A 359 -9.23 21.41 -15.62
N GLU A 360 -10.10 22.36 -15.20
CA GLU A 360 -10.02 23.76 -15.62
C GLU A 360 -8.70 24.42 -15.18
N ILE A 361 -8.24 24.14 -13.96
CA ILE A 361 -6.98 24.70 -13.44
C ILE A 361 -5.77 24.13 -14.18
N PHE A 362 -5.74 22.82 -14.45
CA PHE A 362 -4.55 22.11 -14.94
C PHE A 362 -4.52 21.85 -16.46
N GLN A 363 -5.50 22.37 -17.21
CA GLN A 363 -5.49 22.35 -18.70
C GLN A 363 -4.47 23.31 -19.30
#